data_cd7d0222f2597628be909de26e272246
#
_entry.id   cd7d0222f2597628be909de26e272246
#
_cell.length_a   1.000
_cell.length_b   1.000
_cell.length_c   1.000
_cell.angle_alpha   90.00
_cell.angle_beta   90.00
_cell.angle_gamma   90.00
#
_symmetry.space_group_name_H-M   'P 1'
#
loop_
_entity.id
_entity.type
_entity.pdbx_description
1 polymer ?
#
loop_
_entity_poly.entity_id
_entity_poly.type
_entity_poly.pdbx_seq_one_letter_code
_entity_poly.pdbx_strand_id
1 'polypeptide(L)'
;PRLTDVVSAGEWSEDELLKVAACLEEHFPHPVSHSIVKAAREAGLDHLIEAHDSEVKYVVAHGIRSRVEGRDIILGSRHFVEEDENVDVSVMTDDIIRLSDQGKSILYMAHAGKLIGIFGVEDPPKENAVDVIRELKGLGIKKVVMLTGDDPRTAANIAARLGIDEFRAQMLPESKAEAVKALRAAGYKVIMVGDGINDTPALTSSDVGVSLRDGTDIAQEVADVVLTANNLADLPKAIRLARSAMARVQTNFKASVGLNTLFLAGGLTNVLTPAAGALLHNGTTIGVCVNSMRGNYLTGN
;
A
#
# COMPACT_ATOMS: atom_id res chain seq x y z
N PRO A 1 -9.91 -8.19 -5.79
CA PRO A 1 -9.40 -9.17 -6.74
C PRO A 1 -10.47 -10.16 -7.19
N ARG A 2 -10.33 -10.69 -8.42
CA ARG A 2 -11.20 -11.71 -9.00
C ARG A 2 -10.36 -12.73 -9.76
N LEU A 3 -10.54 -14.01 -9.48
CA LEU A 3 -9.96 -15.07 -10.29
C LEU A 3 -10.64 -15.07 -11.67
N THR A 4 -9.86 -14.98 -12.74
CA THR A 4 -10.37 -14.92 -14.11
C THR A 4 -9.86 -16.04 -15.00
N ASP A 5 -8.74 -16.64 -14.65
CA ASP A 5 -8.11 -17.69 -15.42
C ASP A 5 -7.56 -18.79 -14.52
N VAL A 6 -7.77 -20.00 -14.92
CA VAL A 6 -7.10 -21.21 -14.40
C VAL A 6 -6.51 -21.88 -15.63
N VAL A 7 -5.19 -22.04 -15.67
CA VAL A 7 -4.50 -22.61 -16.83
C VAL A 7 -3.68 -23.81 -16.38
N SER A 8 -3.97 -24.97 -16.95
CA SER A 8 -3.29 -26.21 -16.67
C SER A 8 -1.98 -26.35 -17.46
N ALA A 9 -0.95 -26.93 -16.82
CA ALA A 9 0.28 -27.36 -17.51
C ALA A 9 0.14 -28.75 -18.19
N GLY A 10 -1.07 -29.36 -18.16
CA GLY A 10 -1.42 -30.53 -18.94
C GLY A 10 -1.75 -31.83 -18.19
N GLU A 11 -1.21 -32.03 -16.98
CA GLU A 11 -1.49 -33.29 -16.23
C GLU A 11 -2.78 -33.23 -15.40
N TRP A 12 -3.19 -32.03 -14.98
CA TRP A 12 -4.35 -31.78 -14.12
C TRP A 12 -5.41 -30.99 -14.90
N SER A 13 -6.68 -31.26 -14.67
CA SER A 13 -7.75 -30.43 -15.20
C SER A 13 -7.84 -29.07 -14.47
N GLU A 14 -8.43 -28.07 -15.09
CA GLU A 14 -8.64 -26.75 -14.49
C GLU A 14 -9.51 -26.85 -13.23
N ASP A 15 -10.52 -27.73 -13.23
CA ASP A 15 -11.38 -27.99 -12.06
C ASP A 15 -10.60 -28.63 -10.90
N GLU A 16 -9.68 -29.57 -11.18
CA GLU A 16 -8.83 -30.17 -10.15
C GLU A 16 -7.87 -29.14 -9.55
N LEU A 17 -7.26 -28.30 -10.39
CA LEU A 17 -6.40 -27.20 -9.95
C LEU A 17 -7.17 -26.21 -9.07
N LEU A 18 -8.36 -25.81 -9.50
CA LEU A 18 -9.19 -24.85 -8.77
C LEU A 18 -9.68 -25.42 -7.44
N LYS A 19 -10.09 -26.70 -7.42
CA LYS A 19 -10.46 -27.41 -6.20
C LYS A 19 -9.32 -27.40 -5.18
N VAL A 20 -8.13 -27.82 -5.60
CA VAL A 20 -6.97 -27.92 -4.72
C VAL A 20 -6.52 -26.53 -4.24
N ALA A 21 -6.51 -25.54 -5.13
CA ALA A 21 -6.21 -24.15 -4.75
C ALA A 21 -7.20 -23.62 -3.70
N ALA A 22 -8.49 -23.85 -3.87
CA ALA A 22 -9.51 -23.43 -2.92
C ALA A 22 -9.36 -24.11 -1.55
N CYS A 23 -9.02 -25.41 -1.51
CA CYS A 23 -8.71 -26.12 -0.26
C CYS A 23 -7.51 -25.50 0.48
N LEU A 24 -6.47 -25.09 -0.24
CA LEU A 24 -5.28 -24.47 0.34
C LEU A 24 -5.57 -23.06 0.89
N GLU A 25 -6.41 -22.30 0.20
CA GLU A 25 -6.67 -20.89 0.46
C GLU A 25 -7.86 -20.64 1.42
N GLU A 26 -8.68 -21.66 1.74
CA GLU A 26 -9.92 -21.50 2.53
C GLU A 26 -9.68 -20.86 3.91
N HIS A 27 -8.55 -21.13 4.54
CA HIS A 27 -8.24 -20.67 5.89
C HIS A 27 -7.46 -19.34 5.91
N PHE A 28 -7.19 -18.74 4.76
CA PHE A 28 -6.41 -17.49 4.69
C PHE A 28 -7.28 -16.26 4.49
N PRO A 29 -7.23 -15.29 5.39
CA PRO A 29 -7.98 -14.03 5.27
C PRO A 29 -7.30 -13.06 4.29
N HIS A 30 -7.03 -13.51 3.06
CA HIS A 30 -6.44 -12.68 2.01
C HIS A 30 -7.43 -12.47 0.87
N PRO A 31 -7.53 -11.26 0.28
CA PRO A 31 -8.49 -10.98 -0.79
C PRO A 31 -8.35 -11.91 -2.00
N VAL A 32 -7.13 -12.33 -2.36
CA VAL A 32 -6.88 -13.28 -3.45
C VAL A 32 -7.41 -14.66 -3.09
N SER A 33 -7.17 -15.13 -1.87
CA SER A 33 -7.69 -16.40 -1.34
C SER A 33 -9.22 -16.45 -1.44
N HIS A 34 -9.88 -15.39 -1.01
CA HIS A 34 -11.34 -15.27 -1.13
C HIS A 34 -11.82 -15.36 -2.58
N SER A 35 -11.06 -14.81 -3.54
CA SER A 35 -11.43 -14.86 -4.96
C SER A 35 -11.34 -16.27 -5.53
N ILE A 36 -10.35 -17.07 -5.11
CA ILE A 36 -10.17 -18.47 -5.51
C ILE A 36 -11.29 -19.34 -4.92
N VAL A 37 -11.52 -19.23 -3.61
CA VAL A 37 -12.59 -19.99 -2.93
C VAL A 37 -13.96 -19.65 -3.51
N LYS A 38 -14.22 -18.38 -3.80
CA LYS A 38 -15.45 -17.93 -4.47
C LYS A 38 -15.61 -18.55 -5.84
N ALA A 39 -14.57 -18.56 -6.67
CA ALA A 39 -14.62 -19.17 -8.00
C ALA A 39 -14.88 -20.67 -7.94
N ALA A 40 -14.28 -21.38 -6.99
CA ALA A 40 -14.54 -22.80 -6.77
C ALA A 40 -16.00 -23.08 -6.39
N ARG A 41 -16.59 -22.23 -5.51
CA ARG A 41 -18.02 -22.32 -5.15
C ARG A 41 -18.93 -22.06 -6.34
N GLU A 42 -18.65 -21.05 -7.14
CA GLU A 42 -19.41 -20.72 -8.37
C GLU A 42 -19.33 -21.84 -9.41
N ALA A 43 -18.22 -22.59 -9.43
CA ALA A 43 -18.06 -23.81 -10.25
C ALA A 43 -18.71 -25.07 -9.65
N GLY A 44 -19.33 -24.99 -8.46
CA GLY A 44 -19.96 -26.12 -7.78
C GLY A 44 -18.98 -27.12 -7.15
N LEU A 45 -17.75 -26.69 -6.86
CA LEU A 45 -16.68 -27.52 -6.29
C LEU A 45 -16.59 -27.42 -4.75
N ASP A 46 -17.47 -26.66 -4.11
CA ASP A 46 -17.47 -26.36 -2.68
C ASP A 46 -17.63 -27.59 -1.77
N HIS A 47 -18.45 -28.54 -2.16
CA HIS A 47 -18.65 -29.79 -1.40
C HIS A 47 -17.42 -30.72 -1.38
N LEU A 48 -16.39 -30.41 -2.15
CA LEU A 48 -15.13 -31.13 -2.22
C LEU A 48 -14.02 -30.46 -1.37
N ILE A 49 -14.30 -29.28 -0.80
CA ILE A 49 -13.34 -28.48 -0.02
C ILE A 49 -13.30 -28.95 1.45
N GLU A 50 -14.40 -29.46 2.00
CA GLU A 50 -14.60 -29.75 3.43
C GLU A 50 -13.80 -30.93 4.01
N ALA A 51 -12.99 -31.64 3.24
CA ALA A 51 -12.45 -32.96 3.63
C ALA A 51 -10.91 -32.96 3.79
N HIS A 52 -10.29 -32.00 4.45
CA HIS A 52 -8.83 -32.05 4.58
C HIS A 52 -8.30 -31.82 5.98
N ASP A 53 -7.83 -32.94 6.56
CA ASP A 53 -6.92 -33.05 7.71
C ASP A 53 -5.48 -32.75 7.21
N SER A 54 -5.23 -31.54 6.66
CA SER A 54 -3.92 -31.18 6.12
C SER A 54 -3.26 -30.09 6.94
N GLU A 55 -2.06 -30.38 7.42
CA GLU A 55 -1.19 -29.40 8.06
C GLU A 55 -0.74 -28.37 7.02
N VAL A 56 -1.47 -27.26 6.93
CA VAL A 56 -1.13 -26.16 6.01
C VAL A 56 0.01 -25.33 6.61
N LYS A 57 1.16 -25.32 5.95
CA LYS A 57 2.28 -24.46 6.33
C LYS A 57 2.26 -23.20 5.47
N TYR A 58 1.91 -22.09 6.10
CA TYR A 58 1.98 -20.79 5.48
C TYR A 58 3.41 -20.24 5.54
N VAL A 59 3.97 -19.85 4.39
CA VAL A 59 5.24 -19.15 4.29
C VAL A 59 4.92 -17.67 4.08
N VAL A 60 5.10 -16.87 5.15
CA VAL A 60 4.72 -15.45 5.18
C VAL A 60 5.28 -14.71 3.98
N ALA A 61 4.43 -13.99 3.26
CA ALA A 61 4.73 -13.20 2.05
C ALA A 61 5.18 -14.00 0.80
N HIS A 62 5.26 -15.33 0.85
CA HIS A 62 5.77 -16.15 -0.24
C HIS A 62 4.67 -17.02 -0.86
N GLY A 63 3.94 -17.78 -0.04
CA GLY A 63 2.93 -18.72 -0.52
C GLY A 63 2.54 -19.76 0.52
N ILE A 64 1.93 -20.82 0.05
CA ILE A 64 1.40 -21.92 0.85
C ILE A 64 2.09 -23.21 0.44
N ARG A 65 2.49 -24.00 1.43
CA ARG A 65 2.90 -25.39 1.26
C ARG A 65 1.98 -26.28 2.09
N SER A 66 1.38 -27.27 1.47
CA SER A 66 0.53 -28.21 2.18
C SER A 66 0.49 -29.56 1.50
N ARG A 67 -0.06 -30.56 2.22
CA ARG A 67 -0.32 -31.87 1.68
C ARG A 67 -1.82 -32.06 1.50
N VAL A 68 -2.27 -32.14 0.26
CA VAL A 68 -3.66 -32.35 -0.11
C VAL A 68 -3.80 -33.72 -0.74
N GLU A 69 -4.68 -34.57 -0.20
CA GLU A 69 -4.89 -35.96 -0.67
C GLU A 69 -3.58 -36.77 -0.79
N GLY A 70 -2.63 -36.55 0.16
CA GLY A 70 -1.33 -37.23 0.17
C GLY A 70 -0.30 -36.66 -0.81
N ARG A 71 -0.61 -35.61 -1.54
CA ARG A 71 0.26 -34.92 -2.52
C ARG A 71 0.81 -33.63 -1.93
N ASP A 72 2.12 -33.45 -1.96
CA ASP A 72 2.75 -32.19 -1.53
C ASP A 72 2.55 -31.13 -2.61
N ILE A 73 1.80 -30.08 -2.28
CA ILE A 73 1.43 -28.98 -3.17
C ILE A 73 2.03 -27.69 -2.64
N ILE A 74 2.53 -26.88 -3.54
CA ILE A 74 2.89 -25.48 -3.27
C ILE A 74 2.06 -24.55 -4.15
N LEU A 75 1.63 -23.42 -3.58
CA LEU A 75 0.88 -22.37 -4.27
C LEU A 75 1.40 -21.01 -3.82
N GLY A 76 1.82 -20.15 -4.74
CA GLY A 76 2.32 -18.85 -4.35
C GLY A 76 2.84 -17.99 -5.50
N SER A 77 3.65 -16.98 -5.14
CA SER A 77 4.27 -16.07 -6.09
C SER A 77 5.31 -16.77 -6.98
N ARG A 78 5.69 -16.12 -8.08
CA ARG A 78 6.77 -16.61 -8.95
C ARG A 78 8.06 -16.82 -8.17
N HIS A 79 8.45 -15.85 -7.35
CA HIS A 79 9.65 -15.94 -6.52
C HIS A 79 9.65 -17.19 -5.65
N PHE A 80 8.54 -17.44 -4.95
CA PHE A 80 8.40 -18.63 -4.10
C PHE A 80 8.55 -19.93 -4.87
N VAL A 81 7.85 -20.07 -5.99
CA VAL A 81 7.82 -21.33 -6.76
C VAL A 81 9.10 -21.54 -7.55
N GLU A 82 9.64 -20.49 -8.20
CA GLU A 82 10.83 -20.59 -9.07
C GLU A 82 12.15 -20.52 -8.28
N GLU A 83 12.28 -19.57 -7.33
CA GLU A 83 13.54 -19.32 -6.64
C GLU A 83 13.69 -20.12 -5.35
N ASP A 84 12.66 -20.13 -4.47
CA ASP A 84 12.76 -20.85 -3.19
C ASP A 84 12.56 -22.34 -3.36
N GLU A 85 11.65 -22.76 -4.25
CA GLU A 85 11.29 -24.16 -4.45
C GLU A 85 11.96 -24.81 -5.69
N ASN A 86 12.73 -24.03 -6.47
CA ASN A 86 13.47 -24.47 -7.66
C ASN A 86 12.59 -25.17 -8.72
N VAL A 87 11.37 -24.70 -8.94
CA VAL A 87 10.43 -25.23 -9.93
C VAL A 87 10.59 -24.45 -11.23
N ASP A 88 10.80 -25.16 -12.35
CA ASP A 88 10.87 -24.55 -13.67
C ASP A 88 9.48 -24.06 -14.12
N VAL A 89 9.30 -22.74 -14.19
CA VAL A 89 8.07 -22.09 -14.66
C VAL A 89 8.07 -21.81 -16.15
N SER A 90 9.20 -22.05 -16.83
CA SER A 90 9.35 -21.75 -18.27
C SER A 90 8.44 -22.57 -19.17
N VAL A 91 7.94 -23.69 -18.67
CA VAL A 91 7.00 -24.57 -19.36
C VAL A 91 5.67 -23.91 -19.72
N MET A 92 5.30 -22.80 -19.06
CA MET A 92 4.09 -22.03 -19.30
C MET A 92 4.39 -20.57 -19.70
N THR A 93 5.53 -20.30 -20.30
CA THR A 93 5.99 -18.94 -20.63
C THR A 93 4.96 -18.14 -21.43
N ASP A 94 4.31 -18.74 -22.43
CA ASP A 94 3.36 -18.04 -23.30
C ASP A 94 2.11 -17.60 -22.53
N ASP A 95 1.60 -18.45 -21.64
CA ASP A 95 0.43 -18.13 -20.81
C ASP A 95 0.80 -17.10 -19.72
N ILE A 96 1.99 -17.21 -19.14
CA ILE A 96 2.50 -16.21 -18.18
C ILE A 96 2.60 -14.85 -18.86
N ILE A 97 3.15 -14.77 -20.06
CA ILE A 97 3.25 -13.52 -20.83
C ILE A 97 1.84 -12.98 -21.11
N ARG A 98 0.96 -13.82 -21.62
CA ARG A 98 -0.43 -13.44 -21.96
C ARG A 98 -1.17 -12.84 -20.76
N LEU A 99 -1.10 -13.48 -19.58
CA LEU A 99 -1.78 -13.01 -18.39
C LEU A 99 -1.14 -11.72 -17.83
N SER A 100 0.20 -11.66 -17.84
CA SER A 100 0.94 -10.46 -17.40
C SER A 100 0.66 -9.24 -18.28
N ASP A 101 0.56 -9.43 -19.61
CA ASP A 101 0.25 -8.36 -20.56
C ASP A 101 -1.20 -7.85 -20.36
N GLN A 102 -2.10 -8.68 -19.82
CA GLN A 102 -3.43 -8.27 -19.39
C GLN A 102 -3.43 -7.54 -18.04
N GLY A 103 -2.29 -7.41 -17.37
CA GLY A 103 -2.16 -6.76 -16.07
C GLY A 103 -2.68 -7.60 -14.90
N LYS A 104 -2.72 -8.93 -15.06
CA LYS A 104 -3.15 -9.85 -14.02
C LYS A 104 -1.99 -10.26 -13.12
N SER A 105 -2.25 -10.39 -11.84
CA SER A 105 -1.34 -11.06 -10.89
C SER A 105 -1.45 -12.57 -11.12
N ILE A 106 -0.31 -13.27 -11.08
CA ILE A 106 -0.24 -14.69 -11.36
C ILE A 106 0.17 -15.45 -10.10
N LEU A 107 -0.61 -16.46 -9.72
CA LEU A 107 -0.23 -17.47 -8.76
C LEU A 107 0.20 -18.74 -9.48
N TYR A 108 1.23 -19.36 -8.97
CA TYR A 108 1.84 -20.57 -9.52
C TYR A 108 1.59 -21.74 -8.60
N MET A 109 1.11 -22.87 -9.15
CA MET A 109 0.90 -24.09 -8.41
C MET A 109 1.84 -25.19 -8.90
N ALA A 110 2.54 -25.84 -7.96
CA ALA A 110 3.42 -26.94 -8.30
C ALA A 110 3.20 -28.15 -7.39
N HIS A 111 3.51 -29.34 -7.94
CA HIS A 111 3.47 -30.63 -7.28
C HIS A 111 4.72 -31.42 -7.63
N ALA A 112 5.35 -32.07 -6.63
CA ALA A 112 6.54 -32.90 -6.80
C ALA A 112 7.65 -32.23 -7.64
N GLY A 113 7.88 -30.91 -7.43
CA GLY A 113 8.92 -30.14 -8.11
C GLY A 113 8.61 -29.78 -9.57
N LYS A 114 7.35 -29.93 -10.01
CA LYS A 114 6.89 -29.53 -11.35
C LYS A 114 5.76 -28.54 -11.29
N LEU A 115 5.78 -27.54 -12.15
CA LEU A 115 4.64 -26.64 -12.33
C LEU A 115 3.45 -27.43 -12.91
N ILE A 116 2.30 -27.38 -12.25
CA ILE A 116 1.07 -28.06 -12.68
C ILE A 116 0.00 -27.12 -13.21
N GLY A 117 0.10 -25.83 -12.87
CA GLY A 117 -0.82 -24.80 -13.40
C GLY A 117 -0.54 -23.43 -12.84
N ILE A 118 -1.23 -22.44 -13.43
CA ILE A 118 -1.18 -21.03 -13.02
C ILE A 118 -2.60 -20.47 -12.92
N PHE A 119 -2.76 -19.47 -12.06
CA PHE A 119 -4.02 -18.78 -11.81
C PHE A 119 -3.86 -17.30 -12.11
N GLY A 120 -4.68 -16.76 -13.00
CA GLY A 120 -4.73 -15.33 -13.31
C GLY A 120 -5.76 -14.62 -12.43
N VAL A 121 -5.29 -13.68 -11.62
CA VAL A 121 -6.14 -12.86 -10.74
C VAL A 121 -6.16 -11.45 -11.26
N GLU A 122 -7.35 -10.97 -11.59
CA GLU A 122 -7.57 -9.58 -11.95
C GLU A 122 -7.80 -8.75 -10.68
N ASP A 123 -6.91 -7.80 -10.44
CA ASP A 123 -7.05 -6.81 -9.37
C ASP A 123 -6.86 -5.42 -9.97
N PRO A 124 -7.92 -4.87 -10.58
CA PRO A 124 -7.81 -3.59 -11.26
C PRO A 124 -7.51 -2.48 -10.25
N PRO A 125 -6.64 -1.53 -10.60
CA PRO A 125 -6.44 -0.34 -9.80
C PRO A 125 -7.77 0.37 -9.52
N LYS A 126 -7.90 0.99 -8.35
CA LYS A 126 -9.09 1.79 -8.01
C LYS A 126 -9.34 2.84 -9.10
N GLU A 127 -10.62 3.03 -9.48
CA GLU A 127 -11.03 3.91 -10.60
C GLU A 127 -10.44 5.32 -10.52
N ASN A 128 -10.27 5.86 -9.32
CA ASN A 128 -9.73 7.19 -9.08
C ASN A 128 -8.19 7.26 -8.96
N ALA A 129 -7.47 6.14 -9.08
CA ALA A 129 -6.03 6.09 -8.82
C ALA A 129 -5.23 7.02 -9.76
N VAL A 130 -5.59 7.07 -11.04
CA VAL A 130 -4.93 7.96 -12.03
C VAL A 130 -5.08 9.43 -11.65
N ASP A 131 -6.29 9.83 -11.27
CA ASP A 131 -6.58 11.22 -10.90
C ASP A 131 -5.85 11.60 -9.60
N VAL A 132 -5.81 10.70 -8.63
CA VAL A 132 -5.06 10.89 -7.37
C VAL A 132 -3.57 11.08 -7.64
N ILE A 133 -2.96 10.24 -8.49
CA ILE A 133 -1.54 10.36 -8.84
C ILE A 133 -1.27 11.70 -9.54
N ARG A 134 -2.13 12.11 -10.46
CA ARG A 134 -2.04 13.42 -11.13
C ARG A 134 -2.13 14.57 -10.14
N GLU A 135 -3.06 14.49 -9.19
CA GLU A 135 -3.25 15.50 -8.15
C GLU A 135 -2.05 15.57 -7.20
N LEU A 136 -1.48 14.44 -6.79
CA LEU A 136 -0.27 14.39 -5.98
C LEU A 136 0.90 15.08 -6.68
N LYS A 137 1.10 14.80 -7.98
CA LYS A 137 2.11 15.49 -8.80
C LYS A 137 1.84 17.00 -8.88
N GLY A 138 0.58 17.41 -9.04
CA GLY A 138 0.16 18.81 -8.99
C GLY A 138 0.45 19.49 -7.64
N LEU A 139 0.42 18.76 -6.55
CA LEU A 139 0.83 19.22 -5.23
C LEU A 139 2.36 19.27 -5.05
N GLY A 140 3.16 18.97 -6.06
CA GLY A 140 4.62 19.01 -6.04
C GLY A 140 5.28 17.76 -5.46
N ILE A 141 4.59 16.63 -5.44
CA ILE A 141 5.24 15.34 -5.24
C ILE A 141 6.13 15.09 -6.45
N LYS A 142 7.45 14.98 -6.21
CA LYS A 142 8.44 14.90 -7.28
C LYS A 142 8.46 13.56 -8.00
N LYS A 143 8.10 12.50 -7.29
CA LYS A 143 8.19 11.13 -7.78
C LYS A 143 7.17 10.24 -7.09
N VAL A 144 6.45 9.44 -7.86
CA VAL A 144 5.57 8.38 -7.36
C VAL A 144 6.22 7.05 -7.72
N VAL A 145 6.43 6.20 -6.71
CA VAL A 145 7.08 4.90 -6.84
C VAL A 145 6.11 3.82 -6.38
N MET A 146 5.93 2.79 -7.19
CA MET A 146 5.17 1.60 -6.84
C MET A 146 6.11 0.49 -6.38
N LEU A 147 5.84 -0.09 -5.21
CA LEU A 147 6.55 -1.24 -4.65
C LEU A 147 5.57 -2.42 -4.59
N THR A 148 5.81 -3.46 -5.37
CA THR A 148 4.89 -4.59 -5.49
C THR A 148 5.62 -5.93 -5.44
N GLY A 149 4.92 -6.97 -4.95
CA GLY A 149 5.35 -8.35 -5.05
C GLY A 149 5.06 -9.00 -6.41
N ASP A 150 4.31 -8.32 -7.29
CA ASP A 150 3.92 -8.83 -8.60
C ASP A 150 5.11 -9.02 -9.56
N ASP A 151 4.85 -9.78 -10.63
CA ASP A 151 5.79 -9.96 -11.75
C ASP A 151 6.12 -8.61 -12.41
N PRO A 152 7.37 -8.41 -12.90
CA PRO A 152 7.81 -7.16 -13.53
C PRO A 152 6.95 -6.71 -14.71
N ARG A 153 6.37 -7.62 -15.50
CA ARG A 153 5.50 -7.27 -16.64
C ARG A 153 4.16 -6.72 -16.16
N THR A 154 3.53 -7.40 -15.20
CA THR A 154 2.31 -6.93 -14.55
C THR A 154 2.51 -5.55 -13.92
N ALA A 155 3.61 -5.39 -13.16
CA ALA A 155 3.97 -4.12 -12.54
C ALA A 155 4.19 -3.01 -13.56
N ALA A 156 4.90 -3.29 -14.66
CA ALA A 156 5.12 -2.32 -15.75
C ALA A 156 3.82 -1.86 -16.39
N ASN A 157 2.90 -2.80 -16.66
CA ASN A 157 1.59 -2.49 -17.25
C ASN A 157 0.77 -1.59 -16.32
N ILE A 158 0.67 -1.93 -15.04
CA ILE A 158 -0.06 -1.15 -14.04
C ILE A 158 0.58 0.25 -13.89
N ALA A 159 1.91 0.33 -13.78
CA ALA A 159 2.63 1.58 -13.65
C ALA A 159 2.40 2.52 -14.84
N ALA A 160 2.43 1.99 -16.06
CA ALA A 160 2.15 2.74 -17.28
C ALA A 160 0.70 3.27 -17.31
N ARG A 161 -0.29 2.43 -16.96
CA ARG A 161 -1.71 2.83 -16.91
C ARG A 161 -1.98 3.91 -15.87
N LEU A 162 -1.28 3.87 -14.73
CA LEU A 162 -1.45 4.82 -13.63
C LEU A 162 -0.59 6.08 -13.79
N GLY A 163 0.36 6.12 -14.72
CA GLY A 163 1.30 7.22 -14.86
C GLY A 163 2.29 7.32 -13.70
N ILE A 164 2.72 6.18 -13.15
CA ILE A 164 3.71 6.05 -12.09
C ILE A 164 5.12 6.26 -12.67
N ASP A 165 6.00 6.96 -11.94
CA ASP A 165 7.32 7.36 -12.45
C ASP A 165 8.37 6.23 -12.37
N GLU A 166 8.27 5.38 -11.35
CA GLU A 166 9.15 4.24 -11.11
C GLU A 166 8.36 3.10 -10.46
N PHE A 167 8.69 1.87 -10.82
CA PHE A 167 8.17 0.71 -10.09
C PHE A 167 9.31 -0.25 -9.73
N ARG A 168 9.10 -1.02 -8.67
CA ARG A 168 9.95 -2.14 -8.28
C ARG A 168 9.04 -3.33 -8.04
N ALA A 169 9.32 -4.40 -8.76
CA ALA A 169 8.54 -5.63 -8.77
C ALA A 169 9.22 -6.74 -7.94
N GLN A 170 8.54 -7.83 -7.68
CA GLN A 170 9.02 -9.01 -6.95
C GLN A 170 9.64 -8.65 -5.59
N MET A 171 9.05 -7.68 -4.89
CA MET A 171 9.60 -7.18 -3.62
C MET A 171 9.04 -7.94 -2.42
N LEU A 172 9.95 -8.39 -1.58
CA LEU A 172 9.65 -8.88 -0.24
C LEU A 172 9.44 -7.70 0.74
N PRO A 173 8.81 -7.92 1.90
CA PRO A 173 8.57 -6.86 2.89
C PRO A 173 9.83 -6.09 3.30
N GLU A 174 10.93 -6.80 3.53
CA GLU A 174 12.23 -6.22 3.91
C GLU A 174 12.80 -5.36 2.78
N SER A 175 12.71 -5.84 1.54
CA SER A 175 13.18 -5.11 0.35
C SER A 175 12.38 -3.83 0.12
N LYS A 176 11.08 -3.80 0.45
CA LYS A 176 10.27 -2.58 0.42
C LYS A 176 10.80 -1.55 1.42
N ALA A 177 11.14 -1.96 2.65
CA ALA A 177 11.72 -1.08 3.66
C ALA A 177 13.09 -0.53 3.24
N GLU A 178 13.93 -1.36 2.62
CA GLU A 178 15.23 -0.93 2.07
C GLU A 178 15.04 0.09 0.93
N ALA A 179 14.07 -0.11 0.06
CA ALA A 179 13.74 0.83 -0.99
C ALA A 179 13.34 2.21 -0.43
N VAL A 180 12.53 2.25 0.62
CA VAL A 180 12.15 3.47 1.34
C VAL A 180 13.37 4.14 1.95
N LYS A 181 14.23 3.38 2.65
CA LYS A 181 15.48 3.90 3.23
C LYS A 181 16.41 4.48 2.18
N ALA A 182 16.54 3.82 1.03
CA ALA A 182 17.37 4.30 -0.09
C ALA A 182 16.85 5.64 -0.66
N LEU A 183 15.53 5.79 -0.80
CA LEU A 183 14.94 7.07 -1.22
C LEU A 183 15.19 8.19 -0.20
N ARG A 184 15.09 7.90 1.11
CA ARG A 184 15.42 8.86 2.17
C ARG A 184 16.90 9.23 2.16
N ALA A 185 17.79 8.27 1.97
CA ALA A 185 19.23 8.49 1.85
C ALA A 185 19.59 9.34 0.62
N ALA A 186 18.80 9.24 -0.46
CA ALA A 186 18.91 10.11 -1.63
C ALA A 186 18.35 11.54 -1.41
N GLY A 187 17.90 11.88 -0.20
CA GLY A 187 17.42 13.20 0.18
C GLY A 187 15.94 13.46 -0.06
N TYR A 188 15.16 12.45 -0.42
CA TYR A 188 13.71 12.59 -0.53
C TYR A 188 13.04 12.52 0.85
N LYS A 189 11.95 13.28 1.00
CA LYS A 189 10.96 13.06 2.05
C LYS A 189 9.92 12.08 1.53
N VAL A 190 9.80 10.93 2.19
CA VAL A 190 9.02 9.79 1.70
C VAL A 190 7.72 9.66 2.48
N ILE A 191 6.61 9.68 1.75
CA ILE A 191 5.31 9.24 2.24
C ILE A 191 5.13 7.80 1.73
N MET A 192 5.03 6.83 2.64
CA MET A 192 4.69 5.45 2.30
C MET A 192 3.21 5.21 2.52
N VAL A 193 2.53 4.64 1.54
CA VAL A 193 1.13 4.23 1.63
C VAL A 193 1.07 2.71 1.55
N GLY A 194 0.45 2.08 2.53
CA GLY A 194 0.31 0.63 2.59
C GLY A 194 -0.89 0.23 3.43
N ASP A 195 -1.40 -0.99 3.25
CA ASP A 195 -2.60 -1.50 3.93
C ASP A 195 -2.39 -2.88 4.57
N GLY A 196 -1.28 -3.55 4.29
CA GLY A 196 -0.98 -4.89 4.74
C GLY A 196 0.11 -5.01 5.80
N ILE A 197 0.14 -6.16 6.47
CA ILE A 197 1.21 -6.55 7.40
C ILE A 197 2.57 -6.48 6.70
N ASN A 198 2.61 -6.87 5.43
CA ASN A 198 3.83 -6.87 4.60
C ASN A 198 4.41 -5.47 4.33
N ASP A 199 3.61 -4.42 4.52
CA ASP A 199 4.04 -3.03 4.32
C ASP A 199 4.52 -2.36 5.62
N THR A 200 4.28 -2.99 6.78
CA THR A 200 4.64 -2.48 8.10
C THR A 200 6.11 -2.04 8.22
N PRO A 201 7.11 -2.82 7.76
CA PRO A 201 8.51 -2.39 7.80
C PRO A 201 8.80 -1.17 6.91
N ALA A 202 8.10 -1.03 5.78
CA ALA A 202 8.23 0.12 4.90
C ALA A 202 7.53 1.37 5.46
N LEU A 203 6.34 1.22 6.04
CA LEU A 203 5.61 2.29 6.73
C LEU A 203 6.46 2.90 7.83
N THR A 204 7.01 2.08 8.74
CA THR A 204 7.86 2.54 9.86
C THR A 204 9.20 3.14 9.40
N SER A 205 9.69 2.77 8.21
CA SER A 205 10.95 3.29 7.65
C SER A 205 10.78 4.62 6.92
N SER A 206 9.55 5.05 6.65
CA SER A 206 9.25 6.29 5.91
C SER A 206 9.35 7.55 6.78
N ASP A 207 9.24 8.75 6.19
CA ASP A 207 9.08 9.99 6.95
C ASP A 207 7.63 10.21 7.40
N VAL A 208 6.67 9.66 6.64
CA VAL A 208 5.25 9.59 6.99
C VAL A 208 4.67 8.30 6.46
N GLY A 209 4.20 7.44 7.37
CA GLY A 209 3.46 6.23 7.06
C GLY A 209 1.96 6.52 7.01
N VAL A 210 1.31 6.08 5.93
CA VAL A 210 -0.13 6.25 5.72
C VAL A 210 -0.78 4.89 5.51
N SER A 211 -1.80 4.56 6.30
CA SER A 211 -2.63 3.37 6.12
C SER A 211 -4.05 3.73 5.70
N LEU A 212 -4.70 2.80 5.02
CA LEU A 212 -6.13 2.87 4.74
C LEU A 212 -6.92 2.25 5.91
N ARG A 213 -8.19 2.64 6.09
CA ARG A 213 -9.06 2.09 7.16
C ARG A 213 -9.25 0.57 7.07
N ASP A 214 -9.33 0.04 5.85
CA ASP A 214 -9.47 -1.40 5.61
C ASP A 214 -8.12 -2.14 5.65
N GLY A 215 -7.03 -1.41 5.96
CA GLY A 215 -5.74 -2.00 6.24
C GLY A 215 -5.78 -2.85 7.51
N THR A 216 -4.80 -3.74 7.67
CA THR A 216 -4.69 -4.57 8.87
C THR A 216 -4.51 -3.71 10.12
N ASP A 217 -4.98 -4.19 11.27
CA ASP A 217 -4.84 -3.49 12.56
C ASP A 217 -3.38 -3.11 12.83
N ILE A 218 -2.44 -3.98 12.48
CA ILE A 218 -0.99 -3.74 12.63
C ILE A 218 -0.53 -2.58 11.75
N ALA A 219 -0.97 -2.53 10.48
CA ALA A 219 -0.60 -1.43 9.57
C ALA A 219 -1.18 -0.09 10.06
N GLN A 220 -2.39 -0.10 10.60
CA GLN A 220 -3.01 1.10 11.18
C GLN A 220 -2.30 1.57 12.46
N GLU A 221 -1.84 0.64 13.31
CA GLU A 221 -1.15 0.96 14.57
C GLU A 221 0.21 1.62 14.33
N VAL A 222 0.93 1.24 13.27
CA VAL A 222 2.26 1.79 12.95
C VAL A 222 2.22 3.01 12.04
N ALA A 223 1.09 3.31 11.43
CA ALA A 223 0.95 4.44 10.52
C ALA A 223 0.81 5.77 11.29
N ASP A 224 1.47 6.83 10.78
CA ASP A 224 1.31 8.19 11.30
C ASP A 224 -0.07 8.78 10.95
N VAL A 225 -0.66 8.32 9.84
CA VAL A 225 -1.96 8.79 9.33
C VAL A 225 -2.80 7.60 8.87
N VAL A 226 -4.05 7.55 9.31
CA VAL A 226 -5.03 6.57 8.84
C VAL A 226 -6.14 7.29 8.05
N LEU A 227 -6.33 6.91 6.79
CA LEU A 227 -7.39 7.45 5.92
C LEU A 227 -8.71 6.72 6.20
N THR A 228 -9.65 7.41 6.84
CA THR A 228 -10.87 6.80 7.41
C THR A 228 -11.94 6.38 6.39
N ALA A 229 -11.89 6.90 5.17
CA ALA A 229 -12.88 6.61 4.12
C ALA A 229 -12.44 5.52 3.14
N ASN A 230 -11.36 4.78 3.39
CA ASN A 230 -10.78 3.79 2.47
C ASN A 230 -10.63 4.30 1.03
N ASN A 231 -10.43 5.60 0.88
CA ASN A 231 -10.36 6.28 -0.40
C ASN A 231 -9.01 6.98 -0.54
N LEU A 232 -8.23 6.55 -1.52
CA LEU A 232 -6.92 7.13 -1.79
C LEU A 232 -7.01 8.63 -2.15
N ALA A 233 -8.17 9.14 -2.62
CA ALA A 233 -8.39 10.57 -2.89
C ALA A 233 -8.35 11.45 -1.62
N ASP A 234 -8.37 10.85 -0.43
CA ASP A 234 -8.19 11.62 0.81
C ASP A 234 -6.73 11.96 1.11
N LEU A 235 -5.78 11.25 0.49
CA LEU A 235 -4.36 11.55 0.64
C LEU A 235 -3.97 12.97 0.13
N PRO A 236 -4.33 13.38 -1.09
CA PRO A 236 -4.13 14.77 -1.53
C PRO A 236 -4.79 15.80 -0.61
N LYS A 237 -5.99 15.50 -0.09
CA LYS A 237 -6.70 16.37 0.87
C LYS A 237 -5.92 16.50 2.17
N ALA A 238 -5.42 15.38 2.72
CA ALA A 238 -4.59 15.38 3.93
C ALA A 238 -3.31 16.22 3.74
N ILE A 239 -2.65 16.09 2.60
CA ILE A 239 -1.45 16.89 2.28
C ILE A 239 -1.80 18.38 2.22
N ARG A 240 -2.90 18.77 1.57
CA ARG A 240 -3.34 20.19 1.53
C ARG A 240 -3.65 20.71 2.92
N LEU A 241 -4.36 19.94 3.73
CA LEU A 241 -4.69 20.29 5.10
C LEU A 241 -3.43 20.51 5.95
N ALA A 242 -2.48 19.57 5.89
CA ALA A 242 -1.22 19.67 6.62
C ALA A 242 -0.41 20.91 6.20
N ARG A 243 -0.33 21.21 4.90
CA ARG A 243 0.34 22.40 4.39
C ARG A 243 -0.34 23.71 4.85
N SER A 244 -1.66 23.75 4.81
CA SER A 244 -2.45 24.90 5.27
C SER A 244 -2.25 25.15 6.77
N ALA A 245 -2.31 24.06 7.57
CA ALA A 245 -2.05 24.13 9.01
C ALA A 245 -0.64 24.66 9.30
N MET A 246 0.38 24.12 8.62
CA MET A 246 1.77 24.53 8.80
C MET A 246 2.00 25.98 8.38
N ALA A 247 1.42 26.44 7.27
CA ALA A 247 1.47 27.83 6.84
C ALA A 247 0.89 28.78 7.90
N ARG A 248 -0.21 28.38 8.54
CA ARG A 248 -0.81 29.16 9.64
C ARG A 248 0.09 29.17 10.87
N VAL A 249 0.66 28.04 11.26
CA VAL A 249 1.63 27.97 12.36
C VAL A 249 2.79 28.92 12.12
N GLN A 250 3.38 28.90 10.90
CA GLN A 250 4.47 29.80 10.53
C GLN A 250 4.07 31.28 10.58
N THR A 251 2.87 31.61 10.07
CA THR A 251 2.36 32.98 10.11
C THR A 251 2.16 33.46 11.55
N ASN A 252 1.54 32.64 12.39
CA ASN A 252 1.33 32.94 13.79
C ASN A 252 2.65 33.11 14.55
N PHE A 253 3.63 32.23 14.29
CA PHE A 253 4.97 32.31 14.87
C PHE A 253 5.66 33.60 14.48
N LYS A 254 5.69 33.94 13.18
CA LYS A 254 6.30 35.20 12.68
C LYS A 254 5.63 36.43 13.29
N ALA A 255 4.28 36.41 13.37
CA ALA A 255 3.54 37.54 13.98
C ALA A 255 3.86 37.67 15.46
N SER A 256 3.87 36.59 16.22
CA SER A 256 4.21 36.58 17.65
C SER A 256 5.61 37.10 17.90
N VAL A 257 6.61 36.54 17.20
CA VAL A 257 8.02 36.95 17.39
C VAL A 257 8.20 38.41 16.98
N GLY A 258 7.68 38.82 15.81
CA GLY A 258 7.82 40.17 15.29
C GLY A 258 7.20 41.25 16.19
N LEU A 259 5.96 41.04 16.61
CA LEU A 259 5.26 41.97 17.51
C LEU A 259 5.90 42.06 18.88
N ASN A 260 6.28 40.93 19.47
CA ASN A 260 6.92 40.90 20.78
C ASN A 260 8.31 41.58 20.75
N THR A 261 9.08 41.38 19.68
CA THR A 261 10.35 42.09 19.46
C THR A 261 10.14 43.59 19.37
N LEU A 262 9.10 44.03 18.63
CA LEU A 262 8.75 45.44 18.51
C LEU A 262 8.35 46.03 19.86
N PHE A 263 7.53 45.33 20.65
CA PHE A 263 7.13 45.82 21.98
C PHE A 263 8.31 45.90 22.94
N LEU A 264 9.23 44.93 22.90
CA LEU A 264 10.46 44.97 23.67
C LEU A 264 11.33 46.20 23.30
N ALA A 265 11.52 46.43 22.00
CA ALA A 265 12.26 47.61 21.51
C ALA A 265 11.59 48.91 21.94
N GLY A 266 10.26 49.01 21.89
CA GLY A 266 9.49 50.15 22.39
C GLY A 266 9.65 50.38 23.91
N GLY A 267 9.73 49.31 24.69
CA GLY A 267 10.03 49.40 26.12
C GLY A 267 11.46 49.89 26.39
N LEU A 268 12.46 49.39 25.67
CA LEU A 268 13.85 49.79 25.82
C LEU A 268 14.09 51.24 25.43
N THR A 269 13.35 51.79 24.50
CA THR A 269 13.41 53.19 24.06
C THR A 269 12.50 54.14 24.88
N ASN A 270 11.86 53.63 25.95
CA ASN A 270 10.86 54.33 26.74
C ASN A 270 9.65 54.89 25.97
N VAL A 271 9.39 54.38 24.76
CA VAL A 271 8.18 54.70 23.97
C VAL A 271 6.96 53.97 24.52
N LEU A 272 7.16 52.76 25.06
CA LEU A 272 6.11 51.96 25.71
C LEU A 272 6.35 51.83 27.20
N THR A 273 5.31 52.08 27.99
CA THR A 273 5.34 51.77 29.43
C THR A 273 5.31 50.23 29.63
N PRO A 274 5.90 49.72 30.75
CA PRO A 274 5.83 48.27 31.04
C PRO A 274 4.40 47.70 31.03
N ALA A 275 3.44 48.45 31.57
CA ALA A 275 2.05 48.05 31.57
C ALA A 275 1.44 47.93 30.17
N ALA A 276 1.74 48.91 29.29
CA ALA A 276 1.31 48.89 27.90
C ALA A 276 1.95 47.73 27.13
N GLY A 277 3.25 47.49 27.35
CA GLY A 277 3.95 46.33 26.76
C GLY A 277 3.35 45.00 27.16
N ALA A 278 3.02 44.80 28.45
CA ALA A 278 2.36 43.60 28.90
C ALA A 278 0.96 43.38 28.32
N LEU A 279 0.19 44.47 28.18
CA LEU A 279 -1.15 44.41 27.58
C LEU A 279 -1.08 44.05 26.09
N LEU A 280 -0.15 44.63 25.35
CA LEU A 280 0.05 44.31 23.93
C LEU A 280 0.56 42.90 23.73
N HIS A 281 1.47 42.41 24.56
CA HIS A 281 1.92 41.02 24.52
C HIS A 281 0.76 40.01 24.74
N ASN A 282 -0.07 40.22 25.78
CA ASN A 282 -1.22 39.38 26.03
C ASN A 282 -2.24 39.48 24.88
N GLY A 283 -2.48 40.68 24.35
CA GLY A 283 -3.33 40.88 23.17
C GLY A 283 -2.85 40.13 21.95
N THR A 284 -1.54 40.12 21.70
CA THR A 284 -0.93 39.31 20.61
C THR A 284 -1.18 37.84 20.81
N THR A 285 -0.99 37.30 22.02
CA THR A 285 -1.26 35.90 22.34
C THR A 285 -2.72 35.53 22.08
N ILE A 286 -3.65 36.34 22.57
CA ILE A 286 -5.09 36.13 22.31
C ILE A 286 -5.37 36.18 20.80
N GLY A 287 -4.85 37.16 20.08
CA GLY A 287 -5.05 37.31 18.63
C GLY A 287 -4.52 36.11 17.84
N VAL A 288 -3.37 35.57 18.22
CA VAL A 288 -2.80 34.36 17.60
C VAL A 288 -3.66 33.14 17.91
N CYS A 289 -4.15 32.98 19.14
CA CYS A 289 -5.06 31.89 19.51
C CYS A 289 -6.36 31.97 18.69
N VAL A 290 -6.98 33.11 18.59
CA VAL A 290 -8.21 33.32 17.81
C VAL A 290 -7.95 33.02 16.31
N ASN A 291 -6.81 33.47 15.77
CA ASN A 291 -6.45 33.15 14.38
C ASN A 291 -6.23 31.64 14.16
N SER A 292 -5.68 30.94 15.14
CA SER A 292 -5.53 29.49 15.09
C SER A 292 -6.88 28.74 15.09
N MET A 293 -7.89 29.26 15.77
CA MET A 293 -9.23 28.68 15.83
C MET A 293 -10.09 28.93 14.59
N ARG A 294 -9.72 29.88 13.74
CA ARG A 294 -10.43 30.13 12.46
C ARG A 294 -10.20 28.97 11.50
N GLY A 295 -11.08 27.98 11.53
CA GLY A 295 -10.99 26.75 10.73
C GLY A 295 -11.44 26.94 9.28
N ASN A 296 -10.58 27.45 8.42
CA ASN A 296 -10.73 27.32 6.96
C ASN A 296 -9.92 26.10 6.44
N TYR A 297 -9.92 25.00 7.18
CA TYR A 297 -9.16 23.79 6.81
C TYR A 297 -9.84 22.96 5.73
N LEU A 298 -11.13 23.17 5.46
CA LEU A 298 -11.96 22.34 4.60
C LEU A 298 -12.48 23.04 3.33
N THR A 299 -12.29 24.34 3.19
CA THR A 299 -12.64 25.09 1.98
C THR A 299 -11.39 25.44 1.18
N GLY A 300 -10.73 24.41 0.63
CA GLY A 300 -9.76 24.63 -0.43
C GLY A 300 -10.53 24.68 -1.75
N ASN A 301 -10.79 25.89 -2.26
CA ASN A 301 -10.94 26.14 -3.68
C ASN A 301 -9.57 26.08 -4.34
#